data_8db96a90cac3723514f44f791f87e4b2
#
_entry.id   8db96a90cac3723514f44f791f87e4b2
#
_cell.length_a   1.000
_cell.length_b   1.000
_cell.length_c   1.000
_cell.angle_alpha   90.00
_cell.angle_beta   90.00
_cell.angle_gamma   90.00
#
_symmetry.space_group_name_H-M   'P 1'
#
loop_
_entity.id
_entity.type
_entity.pdbx_description
1 polymer ?
#
loop_
_entity_poly.entity_id
_entity_poly.type
_entity_poly.pdbx_seq_one_letter_code
_entity_poly.pdbx_strand_id
1 'polypeptide(L)'
;MILHLGDCWRDGERLRDACPEIEFYQVPGNCDCRPEEPAERLLFLEDKRVLICHGHTYGVKQSLISAGYAAEEQNLDCFLFGHTHKPLVDMRGKTLFLNPGSIGDYRRPTYGVVTIDRGRLDGRTAALE
;
A
#
# COMPACT_ATOMS: atom_id res chain seq x y z
N MET A 1 -11.38 6.54 1.30
CA MET A 1 -9.96 6.73 1.67
C MET A 1 -9.07 6.42 0.48
N ILE A 2 -8.02 7.19 0.28
CA ILE A 2 -7.00 6.95 -0.73
C ILE A 2 -5.66 6.72 -0.03
N LEU A 3 -4.93 5.69 -0.45
CA LEU A 3 -3.61 5.36 0.08
C LEU A 3 -2.60 5.37 -1.07
N HIS A 4 -1.55 6.19 -0.93
CA HIS A 4 -0.47 6.29 -1.91
C HIS A 4 0.79 5.64 -1.33
N LEU A 5 1.31 4.63 -2.00
CA LEU A 5 2.33 3.73 -1.46
C LEU A 5 3.77 4.07 -1.88
N GLY A 6 4.01 5.32 -2.22
CA GLY A 6 5.37 5.81 -2.43
C GLY A 6 5.74 6.05 -3.88
N ASP A 7 6.80 6.80 -4.05
CA ASP A 7 7.33 7.39 -5.26
C ASP A 7 6.38 8.46 -5.83
N CYS A 8 6.92 9.39 -6.59
CA CYS A 8 6.13 10.51 -7.14
C CYS A 8 5.31 11.24 -6.07
N TRP A 9 5.94 11.58 -4.96
CA TRP A 9 5.30 12.21 -3.79
C TRP A 9 4.38 13.37 -4.17
N ARG A 10 4.83 14.24 -5.09
CA ARG A 10 4.05 15.42 -5.52
C ARG A 10 2.75 15.04 -6.24
N ASP A 11 2.73 13.93 -6.95
CA ASP A 11 1.52 13.46 -7.60
C ASP A 11 0.49 13.00 -6.56
N GLY A 12 0.96 12.41 -5.47
CA GLY A 12 0.12 12.10 -4.32
C GLY A 12 -0.48 13.36 -3.70
N GLU A 13 0.32 14.41 -3.52
CA GLU A 13 -0.17 15.69 -3.00
C GLU A 13 -1.21 16.32 -3.93
N ARG A 14 -0.98 16.26 -5.25
CA ARG A 14 -1.95 16.76 -6.23
C ARG A 14 -3.28 16.00 -6.16
N LEU A 15 -3.21 14.69 -5.99
CA LEU A 15 -4.41 13.87 -5.86
C LEU A 15 -5.17 14.21 -4.58
N ARG A 16 -4.46 14.36 -3.46
CA ARG A 16 -5.05 14.81 -2.20
C ARG A 16 -5.76 16.15 -2.35
N ASP A 17 -5.11 17.11 -2.99
CA ASP A 17 -5.66 18.45 -3.18
C ASP A 17 -6.85 18.46 -4.14
N ALA A 18 -6.87 17.55 -5.10
CA ALA A 18 -8.00 17.39 -6.03
C ALA A 18 -9.22 16.73 -5.39
N CYS A 19 -9.02 16.00 -4.29
CA CYS A 19 -10.09 15.29 -3.59
C CYS A 19 -10.07 15.62 -2.10
N PRO A 20 -10.26 16.91 -1.73
CA PRO A 20 -10.06 17.35 -0.34
C PRO A 20 -11.04 16.74 0.67
N GLU A 21 -12.18 16.24 0.20
CA GLU A 21 -13.18 15.57 1.05
C GLU A 21 -12.86 14.09 1.30
N ILE A 22 -11.87 13.53 0.62
CA ILE A 22 -11.50 12.12 0.78
C ILE A 22 -10.29 12.01 1.71
N GLU A 23 -10.39 11.17 2.73
CA GLU A 23 -9.29 10.90 3.65
C GLU A 23 -8.11 10.30 2.87
N PHE A 24 -6.91 10.83 3.09
CA PHE A 24 -5.73 10.52 2.29
C PHE A 24 -4.52 10.27 3.19
N TYR A 25 -3.79 9.20 2.91
CA TYR A 25 -2.50 8.91 3.54
C TYR A 25 -1.49 8.54 2.46
N GLN A 26 -0.23 8.91 2.67
CA GLN A 26 0.84 8.46 1.80
C GLN A 26 2.12 8.22 2.59
N VAL A 27 2.97 7.38 2.01
CA VAL A 27 4.31 7.11 2.52
C VAL A 27 5.32 7.40 1.42
N PRO A 28 6.56 7.78 1.78
CA PRO A 28 7.59 8.03 0.76
C PRO A 28 8.11 6.72 0.20
N GLY A 29 8.44 6.73 -1.09
CA GLY A 29 9.20 5.68 -1.74
C GLY A 29 10.70 5.97 -1.70
N ASN A 30 11.49 5.02 -2.19
CA ASN A 30 12.95 5.17 -2.23
C ASN A 30 13.42 6.29 -3.16
N CYS A 31 12.56 6.76 -4.08
CA CYS A 31 12.88 7.84 -5.02
C CYS A 31 12.42 9.23 -4.54
N ASP A 32 11.79 9.35 -3.37
CA ASP A 32 11.15 10.60 -2.95
C ASP A 32 12.04 11.53 -2.13
N CYS A 33 13.12 11.05 -1.54
CA CYS A 33 14.01 11.84 -0.67
C CYS A 33 13.24 12.67 0.38
N ARG A 34 12.40 11.99 1.18
CA ARG A 34 11.59 12.62 2.23
C ARG A 34 11.93 12.02 3.60
N PRO A 35 13.14 12.34 4.14
CA PRO A 35 13.58 11.73 5.41
C PRO A 35 12.72 12.14 6.62
N GLU A 36 12.02 13.25 6.54
CA GLU A 36 11.12 13.75 7.60
C GLU A 36 9.81 12.98 7.67
N GLU A 37 9.46 12.24 6.62
CA GLU A 37 8.22 11.47 6.56
C GLU A 37 8.45 10.03 7.03
N PRO A 38 7.51 9.44 7.78
CA PRO A 38 7.64 8.05 8.19
C PRO A 38 7.63 7.11 6.99
N ALA A 39 8.56 6.14 6.98
CA ALA A 39 8.66 5.17 5.90
C ALA A 39 7.47 4.23 5.83
N GLU A 40 6.75 4.08 6.93
CA GLU A 40 5.56 3.24 7.03
C GLU A 40 4.55 3.85 7.98
N ARG A 41 3.29 3.49 7.81
CA ARG A 41 2.20 3.91 8.70
C ARG A 41 1.35 2.71 9.06
N LEU A 42 1.04 2.59 10.34
CA LEU A 42 0.07 1.61 10.82
C LEU A 42 -1.27 2.30 10.97
N LEU A 43 -2.26 1.85 10.21
CA LEU A 43 -3.61 2.40 10.24
C LEU A 43 -4.54 1.41 10.93
N PHE A 44 -5.42 1.95 11.78
CA PHE A 44 -6.48 1.17 12.41
C PHE A 44 -7.77 1.50 11.68
N LEU A 45 -8.18 0.61 10.77
CA LEU A 45 -9.36 0.79 9.93
C LEU A 45 -10.42 -0.19 10.42
N GLU A 46 -11.45 0.35 11.09
CA GLU A 46 -12.42 -0.45 11.85
C GLU A 46 -11.67 -1.30 12.87
N ASP A 47 -11.79 -2.62 12.82
CA ASP A 47 -11.08 -3.54 13.72
C ASP A 47 -9.80 -4.12 13.10
N LYS A 48 -9.35 -3.57 11.97
CA LYS A 48 -8.23 -4.11 11.19
C LYS A 48 -6.96 -3.29 11.37
N ARG A 49 -5.83 -3.99 11.48
CA ARG A 49 -4.49 -3.40 11.52
C ARG A 49 -3.91 -3.46 10.12
N VAL A 50 -3.77 -2.29 9.49
CA VAL A 50 -3.31 -2.16 8.11
C VAL A 50 -2.00 -1.39 8.09
N LEU A 51 -0.92 -2.02 7.64
CA LEU A 51 0.36 -1.36 7.44
C LEU A 51 0.47 -0.92 5.99
N ILE A 52 0.83 0.34 5.77
CA ILE A 52 1.17 0.85 4.45
C ILE A 52 2.64 1.24 4.41
N CYS A 53 3.33 0.86 3.35
CA CYS A 53 4.73 1.20 3.10
C CYS A 53 5.02 1.12 1.61
N HIS A 54 6.15 1.67 1.18
CA HIS A 54 6.59 1.48 -0.20
C HIS A 54 7.07 0.05 -0.44
N GLY A 55 7.79 -0.51 0.52
CA GLY A 55 8.26 -1.89 0.49
C GLY A 55 9.77 -2.05 0.30
N HIS A 56 10.48 -0.99 -0.09
CA HIS A 56 11.94 -1.07 -0.29
C HIS A 56 12.69 -1.43 0.99
N THR A 57 12.18 -1.01 2.15
CA THR A 57 12.79 -1.34 3.45
C THR A 57 12.61 -2.80 3.86
N TYR A 58 11.69 -3.51 3.20
CA TYR A 58 11.42 -4.93 3.46
C TYR A 58 11.95 -5.85 2.36
N GLY A 59 12.69 -5.32 1.40
CA GLY A 59 13.28 -6.12 0.32
C GLY A 59 12.26 -6.85 -0.55
N VAL A 60 11.10 -6.24 -0.78
CA VAL A 60 9.97 -6.89 -1.47
C VAL A 60 10.26 -7.28 -2.93
N LYS A 61 11.30 -6.69 -3.56
CA LYS A 61 11.71 -7.10 -4.90
C LYS A 61 12.37 -8.46 -4.91
N GLN A 62 12.98 -8.87 -3.79
CA GLN A 62 13.63 -10.17 -3.66
C GLN A 62 12.64 -11.24 -3.17
N SER A 63 11.88 -10.94 -2.13
CA SER A 63 10.89 -11.87 -1.57
C SER A 63 9.98 -11.14 -0.58
N LEU A 64 8.92 -11.81 -0.13
CA LEU A 64 8.03 -11.32 0.91
C LEU A 64 8.35 -11.90 2.30
N ILE A 65 9.51 -12.52 2.49
CA ILE A 65 9.87 -13.16 3.75
C ILE A 65 9.95 -12.13 4.88
N SER A 66 10.69 -11.04 4.66
CA SER A 66 10.84 -9.99 5.66
C SER A 66 9.51 -9.32 6.00
N ALA A 67 8.71 -9.03 4.99
CA ALA A 67 7.37 -8.48 5.17
C ALA A 67 6.45 -9.44 5.93
N GLY A 68 6.58 -10.74 5.67
CA GLY A 68 5.84 -11.78 6.37
C GLY A 68 6.16 -11.83 7.86
N TYR A 69 7.43 -11.73 8.22
CA TYR A 69 7.83 -11.66 9.63
C TYR A 69 7.29 -10.41 10.33
N ALA A 70 7.36 -9.27 9.66
CA ALA A 70 6.82 -8.02 10.21
C ALA A 70 5.31 -8.10 10.41
N ALA A 71 4.60 -8.70 9.47
CA ALA A 71 3.15 -8.89 9.56
C ALA A 71 2.77 -9.78 10.75
N GLU A 72 3.51 -10.85 10.95
CA GLU A 72 3.29 -11.77 12.07
C GLU A 72 3.60 -11.10 13.41
N GLU A 73 4.76 -10.44 13.51
CA GLU A 73 5.20 -9.74 14.71
C GLU A 73 4.22 -8.64 15.14
N GLN A 74 3.70 -7.88 14.18
CA GLN A 74 2.78 -6.78 14.43
C GLN A 74 1.31 -7.19 14.40
N ASN A 75 1.03 -8.45 14.18
CA ASN A 75 -0.34 -8.99 14.13
C ASN A 75 -1.20 -8.25 13.09
N LEU A 76 -0.66 -8.08 11.89
CA LEU A 76 -1.32 -7.33 10.83
C LEU A 76 -2.42 -8.14 10.15
N ASP A 77 -3.50 -7.45 9.80
CA ASP A 77 -4.57 -7.98 8.95
C ASP A 77 -4.30 -7.71 7.48
N CYS A 78 -3.57 -6.62 7.19
CA CYS A 78 -3.28 -6.21 5.82
C CYS A 78 -1.91 -5.54 5.74
N PHE A 79 -1.17 -5.86 4.68
CA PHE A 79 0.13 -5.28 4.37
C PHE A 79 0.09 -4.77 2.93
N LEU A 80 0.07 -3.44 2.78
CA LEU A 80 -0.02 -2.79 1.48
C LEU A 80 1.34 -2.22 1.10
N PHE A 81 1.83 -2.56 -0.08
CA PHE A 81 3.15 -2.15 -0.53
C PHE A 81 3.18 -1.94 -2.05
N GLY A 82 4.17 -1.20 -2.52
CA GLY A 82 4.40 -0.95 -3.93
C GLY A 82 5.76 -1.44 -4.39
N HIS A 83 6.56 -0.55 -4.95
CA HIS A 83 7.96 -0.73 -5.33
C HIS A 83 8.23 -1.70 -6.49
N THR A 84 7.60 -2.87 -6.52
CA THR A 84 7.80 -3.86 -7.60
C THR A 84 7.10 -3.49 -8.89
N HIS A 85 6.10 -2.61 -8.83
CA HIS A 85 5.20 -2.23 -9.93
C HIS A 85 4.36 -3.41 -10.46
N LYS A 86 4.34 -4.53 -9.74
CA LYS A 86 3.59 -5.74 -10.16
C LYS A 86 2.40 -5.95 -9.24
N PRO A 87 1.18 -5.96 -9.80
CA PRO A 87 -0.01 -6.25 -8.99
C PRO A 87 0.10 -7.61 -8.32
N LEU A 88 -0.29 -7.65 -7.04
CA LEU A 88 -0.29 -8.88 -6.25
C LEU A 88 -1.41 -8.84 -5.23
N VAL A 89 -2.13 -9.93 -5.09
CA VAL A 89 -3.06 -10.16 -3.98
C VAL A 89 -2.78 -11.56 -3.45
N ASP A 90 -2.35 -11.65 -2.20
CA ASP A 90 -1.93 -12.93 -1.62
C ASP A 90 -2.25 -12.97 -0.13
N MET A 91 -2.93 -14.03 0.30
CA MET A 91 -3.16 -14.29 1.73
C MET A 91 -2.03 -15.14 2.26
N ARG A 92 -1.35 -14.64 3.29
CA ARG A 92 -0.31 -15.39 4.02
C ARG A 92 -0.69 -15.42 5.50
N GLY A 93 -1.03 -16.59 6.00
CA GLY A 93 -1.61 -16.70 7.32
C GLY A 93 -2.90 -15.91 7.39
N LYS A 94 -3.00 -14.99 8.35
CA LYS A 94 -4.17 -14.11 8.47
C LYS A 94 -4.01 -12.77 7.75
N THR A 95 -2.84 -12.51 7.17
CA THR A 95 -2.51 -11.21 6.58
C THR A 95 -2.74 -11.19 5.08
N LEU A 96 -3.52 -10.24 4.61
CA LEU A 96 -3.66 -9.94 3.19
C LEU A 96 -2.48 -9.07 2.74
N PHE A 97 -1.67 -9.56 1.81
CA PHE A 97 -0.61 -8.80 1.14
C PHE A 97 -1.16 -8.31 -0.19
N LEU A 98 -1.09 -7.01 -0.42
CA LEU A 98 -1.58 -6.42 -1.67
C LEU A 98 -0.60 -5.38 -2.19
N ASN A 99 -0.24 -5.53 -3.45
CA ASN A 99 0.48 -4.53 -4.23
C ASN A 99 -0.46 -4.07 -5.36
N PRO A 100 -0.80 -2.78 -5.42
CA PRO A 100 -1.71 -2.29 -6.46
C PRO A 100 -1.09 -2.27 -7.87
N GLY A 101 0.20 -2.55 -8.00
CA GLY A 101 0.95 -2.29 -9.21
C GLY A 101 1.35 -0.83 -9.31
N SER A 102 1.43 -0.29 -10.50
CA SER A 102 1.78 1.11 -10.72
C SER A 102 0.69 1.84 -11.49
N ILE A 103 0.16 2.91 -10.90
CA ILE A 103 -0.80 3.78 -11.57
C ILE A 103 -0.10 4.61 -12.67
N GLY A 104 1.21 4.78 -12.57
CA GLY A 104 2.02 5.49 -13.55
C GLY A 104 2.57 4.62 -14.68
N ASP A 105 2.26 3.35 -14.71
CA ASP A 105 2.72 2.48 -15.80
C ASP A 105 2.05 2.89 -17.12
N TYR A 106 2.86 3.23 -18.11
CA TYR A 106 2.34 3.76 -19.37
C TYR A 106 1.64 2.70 -20.24
N ARG A 107 1.90 1.42 -20.00
CA ARG A 107 1.28 0.32 -20.75
C ARG A 107 0.02 -0.19 -20.08
N ARG A 108 0.10 -0.38 -18.78
CA ARG A 108 -0.99 -0.96 -18.02
C ARG A 108 -1.04 -0.38 -16.61
N PRO A 109 -1.56 0.84 -16.47
CA PRO A 109 -1.73 1.43 -15.15
C PRO A 109 -2.73 0.61 -14.34
N THR A 110 -2.38 0.33 -13.10
CA THR A 110 -3.22 -0.46 -12.19
C THR A 110 -3.38 0.23 -10.84
N TYR A 111 -4.41 -0.16 -10.13
CA TYR A 111 -4.68 0.28 -8.76
C TYR A 111 -5.24 -0.89 -7.94
N GLY A 112 -5.28 -0.73 -6.64
CA GLY A 112 -5.83 -1.72 -5.73
C GLY A 112 -7.06 -1.19 -5.01
N VAL A 113 -7.95 -2.10 -4.63
CA VAL A 113 -9.11 -1.80 -3.80
C VAL A 113 -9.11 -2.77 -2.63
N VAL A 114 -9.17 -2.22 -1.41
CA VAL A 114 -9.33 -3.00 -0.18
C VAL A 114 -10.69 -2.64 0.41
N THR A 115 -11.45 -3.66 0.71
CA THR A 115 -12.79 -3.50 1.29
C THR A 115 -12.83 -4.14 2.67
N ILE A 116 -13.34 -3.40 3.65
CA ILE A 116 -13.60 -3.91 4.99
C ILE A 116 -15.11 -3.80 5.22
N ASP A 117 -15.77 -4.93 5.34
CA ASP A 117 -17.22 -5.00 5.53
C ASP A 117 -17.56 -6.05 6.57
N ARG A 118 -18.15 -5.63 7.67
CA ARG A 118 -18.61 -6.50 8.76
C ARG A 118 -17.49 -7.42 9.27
N GLY A 119 -16.29 -6.86 9.49
CA GLY A 119 -15.13 -7.59 9.96
C GLY A 119 -14.43 -8.43 8.90
N ARG A 120 -14.89 -8.41 7.65
CA ARG A 120 -14.27 -9.13 6.54
C ARG A 120 -13.43 -8.18 5.70
N LEU A 121 -12.17 -8.52 5.49
CA LEU A 121 -11.23 -7.76 4.68
C LEU A 121 -10.97 -8.51 3.38
N ASP A 122 -11.23 -7.84 2.26
CA ASP A 122 -10.99 -8.34 0.91
C ASP A 122 -10.16 -7.35 0.11
N GLY A 123 -9.38 -7.85 -0.84
CA GLY A 123 -8.58 -7.01 -1.71
C GLY A 123 -8.61 -7.48 -3.16
N ARG A 124 -8.48 -6.54 -4.08
CA ARG A 124 -8.34 -6.83 -5.50
C ARG A 124 -7.51 -5.76 -6.19
N THR A 125 -6.99 -6.08 -7.34
CA THR A 125 -6.34 -5.12 -8.23
C THR A 125 -7.15 -4.97 -9.51
N ALA A 126 -7.04 -3.82 -10.14
CA ALA A 126 -7.77 -3.53 -11.38
C ALA A 126 -6.91 -2.66 -12.29
N ALA A 127 -7.16 -2.76 -13.59
CA ALA A 127 -6.55 -1.88 -14.56
C ALA A 127 -7.34 -0.57 -14.63
N LEU A 128 -6.62 0.53 -14.78
CA LEU A 128 -7.23 1.83 -15.03
C LEU A 128 -7.53 1.91 -16.54
N GLU A 129 -8.79 2.13 -16.85
CA GLU A 129 -9.25 2.23 -18.23
C GLU A 129 -9.46 3.68 -18.66
#